data_f5bab844f90574ba945f727b612711b0
#
_entry.id   f5bab844f90574ba945f727b612711b0
#
_cell.length_a   1.000
_cell.length_b   1.000
_cell.length_c   1.000
_cell.angle_alpha   90.00
_cell.angle_beta   90.00
_cell.angle_gamma   90.00
#
_symmetry.space_group_name_H-M   'P 1'
#
loop_
_entity.id
_entity.type
_entity.pdbx_description
1 polymer ?
#
loop_
_entity_poly.entity_id
_entity_poly.type
_entity_poly.pdbx_seq_one_letter_code
_entity_poly.pdbx_strand_id
1 'polypeptide(L)'
;PATTLTTTNVEPTESTAEEKPATKPSSEATTVVNETKVKPVTKTVKSTRSVKLTWKKNKSAKGYVIYAKAGKGKYKKVTTVGKKTSKTIKVNKDSSYKFKVKPYKLTKKNKKKYFKAYAAKAKFGSKTVKVTFKNVTGYASYKVQMKAGKAAYKTVKTTTKGGTITYTKKKAKVGTTYKFRLKGINKV
;
A
#
# COMPACT_ATOMS: atom_id res chain seq x y z
N PRO A 1 72.70 -8.60 41.92
CA PRO A 1 72.69 -9.70 42.85
C PRO A 1 71.30 -9.87 43.45
N ALA A 2 70.89 -10.95 43.26
CA ALA A 2 70.25 -12.09 43.94
C ALA A 2 69.80 -11.80 45.40
N THR A 3 68.67 -12.35 45.82
CA THR A 3 68.45 -13.42 46.74
C THR A 3 67.00 -13.35 47.27
N THR A 4 66.16 -14.32 46.92
CA THR A 4 65.83 -15.58 47.57
C THR A 4 64.82 -15.51 48.74
N LEU A 5 63.63 -16.14 48.52
CA LEU A 5 62.81 -17.03 49.38
C LEU A 5 62.45 -16.60 50.81
N THR A 6 61.22 -16.82 51.23
CA THR A 6 60.77 -18.02 51.91
C THR A 6 59.26 -17.98 52.24
N THR A 7 58.57 -19.06 51.97
CA THR A 7 57.30 -19.59 52.40
C THR A 7 57.09 -19.52 53.91
N THR A 8 55.80 -19.32 54.33
CA THR A 8 55.21 -20.24 55.35
C THR A 8 53.67 -20.14 55.35
N ASN A 9 53.11 -21.29 55.27
CA ASN A 9 51.75 -21.74 55.40
C ASN A 9 51.31 -21.79 56.88
N VAL A 10 50.10 -21.35 57.20
CA VAL A 10 49.27 -21.92 58.31
C VAL A 10 47.79 -21.52 58.10
N GLU A 11 46.93 -22.50 57.96
CA GLU A 11 45.51 -22.53 58.24
C GLU A 11 45.32 -23.10 59.68
N PRO A 12 44.10 -23.16 60.28
CA PRO A 12 42.79 -22.52 60.08
C PRO A 12 42.24 -21.84 61.35
N THR A 13 41.04 -21.25 61.34
CA THR A 13 39.91 -21.57 62.23
C THR A 13 38.66 -20.72 61.92
N GLU A 14 37.53 -21.38 62.04
CA GLU A 14 36.17 -21.00 61.95
C GLU A 14 35.74 -19.83 62.85
N SER A 15 34.79 -18.97 62.40
CA SER A 15 33.59 -18.67 63.17
C SER A 15 32.64 -17.74 62.44
N THR A 16 31.43 -18.24 62.14
CA THR A 16 30.08 -17.69 62.20
C THR A 16 29.86 -16.16 62.31
N ALA A 17 29.10 -15.60 61.37
CA ALA A 17 27.84 -14.91 61.59
C ALA A 17 27.35 -14.13 60.34
N GLU A 18 26.16 -14.52 59.90
CA GLU A 18 24.99 -13.71 59.50
C GLU A 18 25.23 -12.31 58.96
N GLU A 19 24.70 -12.01 57.82
CA GLU A 19 23.39 -11.65 57.37
C GLU A 19 23.42 -10.55 56.28
N LYS A 20 22.70 -10.86 55.23
CA LYS A 20 21.75 -10.08 54.44
C LYS A 20 22.15 -9.23 53.22
N PRO A 21 21.18 -9.11 52.31
CA PRO A 21 21.43 -9.34 50.88
C PRO A 21 21.69 -8.05 50.12
N ALA A 22 22.68 -8.04 49.31
CA ALA A 22 22.89 -7.01 48.32
C ALA A 22 22.07 -7.33 47.05
N THR A 23 21.21 -6.41 46.74
CA THR A 23 20.41 -6.27 45.55
C THR A 23 21.15 -6.65 44.29
N LYS A 24 20.60 -7.65 43.61
CA LYS A 24 20.96 -8.07 42.26
C LYS A 24 20.63 -6.94 41.29
N PRO A 25 21.54 -6.46 40.43
CA PRO A 25 21.15 -5.62 39.32
C PRO A 25 20.36 -6.49 38.33
N SER A 26 19.13 -6.07 38.06
CA SER A 26 18.27 -6.59 37.01
C SER A 26 18.98 -6.44 35.67
N SER A 27 19.46 -7.55 35.16
CA SER A 27 19.87 -7.67 33.78
C SER A 27 18.61 -7.55 32.92
N GLU A 28 18.39 -6.37 32.37
CA GLU A 28 17.45 -6.20 31.27
C GLU A 28 17.89 -7.12 30.13
N ALA A 29 17.16 -8.22 29.97
CA ALA A 29 17.31 -9.09 28.81
C ALA A 29 16.94 -8.29 27.56
N THR A 30 17.93 -7.76 26.87
CA THR A 30 17.77 -7.23 25.52
C THR A 30 17.26 -8.36 24.64
N THR A 31 15.97 -8.39 24.39
CA THR A 31 15.35 -9.39 23.52
C THR A 31 15.88 -9.15 22.10
N VAL A 32 16.86 -9.94 21.69
CA VAL A 32 17.38 -9.92 20.33
C VAL A 32 16.27 -10.46 19.42
N VAL A 33 15.60 -9.56 18.70
CA VAL A 33 14.59 -9.91 17.70
C VAL A 33 15.32 -10.41 16.47
N ASN A 34 15.47 -11.74 16.36
CA ASN A 34 16.03 -12.35 15.17
C ASN A 34 15.00 -12.23 14.03
N GLU A 35 15.21 -11.31 13.09
CA GLU A 35 14.40 -11.18 11.87
C GLU A 35 14.66 -12.39 10.97
N THR A 36 13.94 -13.48 11.17
CA THR A 36 14.01 -14.63 10.27
C THR A 36 13.64 -14.14 8.86
N LYS A 37 14.58 -14.29 7.92
CA LYS A 37 14.44 -13.88 6.52
C LYS A 37 13.42 -14.77 5.79
N VAL A 38 12.14 -14.57 6.07
CA VAL A 38 11.09 -15.20 5.27
C VAL A 38 10.95 -14.44 3.97
N LYS A 39 10.87 -15.18 2.87
CA LYS A 39 10.65 -14.58 1.55
C LYS A 39 9.39 -13.70 1.57
N PRO A 40 9.49 -12.36 1.49
CA PRO A 40 8.35 -11.49 1.73
C PRO A 40 7.33 -11.62 0.61
N VAL A 41 6.05 -11.80 0.97
CA VAL A 41 4.96 -11.76 0.00
C VAL A 41 4.84 -10.35 -0.54
N THR A 42 5.07 -10.19 -1.84
CA THR A 42 5.05 -8.88 -2.51
C THR A 42 3.78 -8.72 -3.35
N LYS A 43 3.13 -7.58 -3.25
CA LYS A 43 1.99 -7.18 -4.09
C LYS A 43 2.26 -5.83 -4.75
N THR A 44 1.90 -5.72 -6.03
CA THR A 44 2.06 -4.50 -6.82
C THR A 44 0.69 -3.94 -7.19
N VAL A 45 0.47 -2.65 -6.92
CA VAL A 45 -0.79 -1.96 -7.23
C VAL A 45 -0.48 -0.62 -7.91
N LYS A 46 -1.02 -0.41 -9.12
CA LYS A 46 -0.98 0.88 -9.79
C LYS A 46 -2.11 1.77 -9.28
N SER A 47 -1.78 2.96 -8.82
CA SER A 47 -2.77 3.91 -8.32
C SER A 47 -3.61 4.45 -9.47
N THR A 48 -4.93 4.36 -9.33
CA THR A 48 -5.92 4.93 -10.24
C THR A 48 -6.93 5.76 -9.46
N ARG A 49 -7.64 6.65 -10.15
CA ARG A 49 -8.74 7.42 -9.58
C ARG A 49 -10.02 7.15 -10.35
N SER A 50 -11.09 6.82 -9.65
CA SER A 50 -12.42 6.68 -10.25
C SER A 50 -13.00 8.04 -10.60
N VAL A 51 -13.69 8.12 -11.74
CA VAL A 51 -14.41 9.32 -12.18
C VAL A 51 -15.80 8.89 -12.63
N LYS A 52 -16.83 9.36 -11.94
CA LYS A 52 -18.22 9.20 -12.38
C LYS A 52 -18.56 10.32 -13.34
N LEU A 53 -18.87 9.97 -14.57
CA LEU A 53 -19.30 10.87 -15.63
C LEU A 53 -20.82 10.82 -15.74
N THR A 54 -21.44 11.98 -15.92
CA THR A 54 -22.87 12.12 -16.20
C THR A 54 -23.07 13.13 -17.33
N TRP A 55 -24.08 12.91 -18.15
CA TRP A 55 -24.38 13.77 -19.28
C TRP A 55 -25.86 13.82 -19.60
N LYS A 56 -26.28 14.85 -20.37
CA LYS A 56 -27.65 15.03 -20.80
C LYS A 56 -28.05 13.97 -21.82
N LYS A 57 -29.26 13.41 -21.67
CA LYS A 57 -29.82 12.45 -22.62
C LYS A 57 -30.03 13.10 -23.98
N ASN A 58 -29.64 12.42 -25.05
CA ASN A 58 -30.06 12.75 -26.42
C ASN A 58 -31.10 11.70 -26.87
N LYS A 59 -32.33 12.14 -27.11
CA LYS A 59 -33.48 11.27 -27.43
C LYS A 59 -33.24 10.46 -28.71
N SER A 60 -32.54 11.02 -29.71
CA SER A 60 -32.25 10.39 -31.01
C SER A 60 -30.99 9.52 -30.99
N ALA A 61 -30.25 9.45 -29.86
CA ALA A 61 -29.02 8.67 -29.79
C ALA A 61 -29.32 7.19 -29.52
N LYS A 62 -28.64 6.31 -30.24
CA LYS A 62 -28.56 4.87 -29.95
C LYS A 62 -27.55 4.60 -28.83
N GLY A 63 -26.57 5.48 -28.67
CA GLY A 63 -25.53 5.38 -27.67
C GLY A 63 -24.56 6.56 -27.68
N TYR A 64 -23.49 6.46 -26.88
CA TYR A 64 -22.54 7.53 -26.70
C TYR A 64 -21.11 7.01 -26.75
N VAL A 65 -20.21 7.78 -27.37
CA VAL A 65 -18.77 7.56 -27.29
C VAL A 65 -18.18 8.59 -26.33
N ILE A 66 -17.44 8.10 -25.36
CA ILE A 66 -16.81 8.93 -24.33
C ILE A 66 -15.35 9.14 -24.70
N TYR A 67 -14.92 10.40 -24.64
CA TYR A 67 -13.53 10.82 -24.86
C TYR A 67 -13.02 11.54 -23.63
N ALA A 68 -11.73 11.35 -23.34
CA ALA A 68 -11.04 12.06 -22.29
C ALA A 68 -9.73 12.65 -22.80
N LYS A 69 -9.32 13.79 -22.24
CA LYS A 69 -7.96 14.30 -22.37
C LYS A 69 -7.39 14.63 -21.00
N ALA A 70 -6.10 14.38 -20.80
CA ALA A 70 -5.35 14.75 -19.61
C ALA A 70 -4.51 15.99 -19.91
N GLY A 71 -4.64 17.03 -19.10
CA GLY A 71 -3.93 18.30 -19.26
C GLY A 71 -4.14 18.90 -20.64
N LYS A 72 -3.03 19.31 -21.27
CA LYS A 72 -3.00 19.89 -22.64
C LYS A 72 -3.09 18.85 -23.76
N GLY A 73 -3.15 17.54 -23.43
CA GLY A 73 -3.17 16.45 -24.40
C GLY A 73 -4.39 16.43 -25.31
N LYS A 74 -4.35 15.59 -26.36
CA LYS A 74 -5.48 15.38 -27.29
C LYS A 74 -6.57 14.49 -26.66
N TYR A 75 -7.82 14.66 -27.12
CA TYR A 75 -8.91 13.76 -26.73
C TYR A 75 -8.69 12.36 -27.31
N LYS A 76 -8.71 11.36 -26.44
CA LYS A 76 -8.67 9.94 -26.82
C LYS A 76 -10.00 9.28 -26.47
N LYS A 77 -10.44 8.33 -27.30
CA LYS A 77 -11.61 7.51 -27.02
C LYS A 77 -11.33 6.65 -25.78
N VAL A 78 -12.26 6.68 -24.82
CA VAL A 78 -12.21 5.87 -23.59
C VAL A 78 -13.07 4.63 -23.73
N THR A 79 -14.33 4.82 -24.10
CA THR A 79 -15.32 3.73 -24.22
C THR A 79 -16.53 4.16 -25.03
N THR A 80 -17.34 3.18 -25.41
CA THR A 80 -18.67 3.38 -25.98
C THR A 80 -19.68 2.77 -25.04
N VAL A 81 -20.81 3.46 -24.84
CA VAL A 81 -21.94 2.98 -24.03
C VAL A 81 -23.24 3.10 -24.84
N GLY A 82 -24.24 2.29 -24.47
CA GLY A 82 -25.60 2.39 -25.06
C GLY A 82 -26.34 3.64 -24.59
N LYS A 83 -27.67 3.53 -24.39
CA LYS A 83 -28.54 4.65 -23.99
C LYS A 83 -28.33 5.18 -22.56
N LYS A 84 -27.28 4.76 -21.85
CA LYS A 84 -26.96 5.21 -20.49
C LYS A 84 -26.48 6.66 -20.49
N THR A 85 -26.84 7.42 -19.45
CA THR A 85 -26.45 8.83 -19.27
C THR A 85 -25.39 9.02 -18.19
N SER A 86 -24.82 7.91 -17.71
CA SER A 86 -23.68 7.92 -16.78
C SER A 86 -22.75 6.74 -17.00
N LYS A 87 -21.49 6.90 -16.60
CA LYS A 87 -20.46 5.85 -16.62
C LYS A 87 -19.36 6.19 -15.64
N THR A 88 -18.94 5.20 -14.87
CA THR A 88 -17.72 5.31 -14.07
C THR A 88 -16.53 4.76 -14.86
N ILE A 89 -15.46 5.53 -14.94
CA ILE A 89 -14.18 5.16 -15.57
C ILE A 89 -13.05 5.31 -14.58
N LYS A 90 -11.89 4.73 -14.88
CA LYS A 90 -10.65 4.91 -14.10
C LYS A 90 -9.66 5.74 -14.89
N VAL A 91 -9.04 6.71 -14.24
CA VAL A 91 -7.94 7.50 -14.80
C VAL A 91 -6.63 7.16 -14.07
N ASN A 92 -5.52 7.14 -14.80
CA ASN A 92 -4.23 6.65 -14.34
C ASN A 92 -3.10 7.70 -14.40
N LYS A 93 -3.45 8.96 -14.65
CA LYS A 93 -2.51 10.09 -14.61
C LYS A 93 -2.94 11.09 -13.55
N ASP A 94 -1.99 11.66 -12.82
CA ASP A 94 -2.25 12.74 -11.86
C ASP A 94 -2.25 14.09 -12.60
N SER A 95 -3.30 14.31 -13.37
CA SER A 95 -3.50 15.49 -14.21
C SER A 95 -4.95 15.95 -14.12
N SER A 96 -5.20 17.18 -14.53
CA SER A 96 -6.57 17.64 -14.81
C SER A 96 -7.12 16.89 -16.01
N TYR A 97 -8.38 16.50 -15.95
CA TYR A 97 -9.06 15.80 -17.03
C TYR A 97 -10.24 16.62 -17.55
N LYS A 98 -10.40 16.64 -18.87
CA LYS A 98 -11.61 17.10 -19.53
C LYS A 98 -12.24 15.91 -20.28
N PHE A 99 -13.57 15.84 -20.21
CA PHE A 99 -14.37 14.77 -20.81
C PHE A 99 -15.35 15.36 -21.80
N LYS A 100 -15.54 14.69 -22.94
CA LYS A 100 -16.61 14.97 -23.87
C LYS A 100 -17.31 13.69 -24.27
N VAL A 101 -18.61 13.80 -24.52
CA VAL A 101 -19.48 12.72 -24.94
C VAL A 101 -20.01 13.04 -26.31
N LYS A 102 -19.93 12.08 -27.22
CA LYS A 102 -20.40 12.20 -28.59
C LYS A 102 -21.53 11.21 -28.82
N PRO A 103 -22.80 11.67 -28.87
CA PRO A 103 -23.92 10.78 -29.17
C PRO A 103 -23.81 10.25 -30.61
N TYR A 104 -24.33 9.06 -30.84
CA TYR A 104 -24.43 8.50 -32.18
C TYR A 104 -25.76 7.79 -32.42
N LYS A 105 -26.20 7.73 -33.66
CA LYS A 105 -27.24 6.83 -34.16
C LYS A 105 -26.64 5.87 -35.19
N LEU A 106 -27.30 4.77 -35.44
CA LEU A 106 -26.92 3.83 -36.49
C LEU A 106 -27.65 4.24 -37.78
N THR A 107 -26.95 4.18 -38.90
CA THR A 107 -27.54 4.27 -40.25
C THR A 107 -28.13 2.91 -40.65
N LYS A 108 -28.89 2.87 -41.77
CA LYS A 108 -29.39 1.61 -42.36
C LYS A 108 -28.32 0.57 -42.62
N LYS A 109 -27.07 1.00 -42.88
CA LYS A 109 -25.89 0.11 -43.06
C LYS A 109 -25.13 -0.12 -41.73
N ASN A 110 -25.75 0.05 -40.57
CA ASN A 110 -25.17 -0.08 -39.22
C ASN A 110 -23.91 0.76 -38.96
N LYS A 111 -23.63 1.78 -39.78
CA LYS A 111 -22.55 2.74 -39.56
C LYS A 111 -22.96 3.81 -38.56
N LYS A 112 -22.03 4.24 -37.71
CA LYS A 112 -22.30 5.29 -36.73
C LYS A 112 -22.33 6.67 -37.38
N LYS A 113 -23.49 7.35 -37.28
CA LYS A 113 -23.62 8.80 -37.57
C LYS A 113 -23.59 9.55 -36.25
N TYR A 114 -22.66 10.46 -36.10
CA TYR A 114 -22.41 11.18 -34.85
C TYR A 114 -23.16 12.51 -34.79
N PHE A 115 -23.64 12.85 -33.60
CA PHE A 115 -24.14 14.18 -33.28
C PHE A 115 -23.00 15.06 -32.73
N LYS A 116 -23.28 16.38 -32.53
CA LYS A 116 -22.32 17.31 -31.89
C LYS A 116 -21.96 16.80 -30.50
N ALA A 117 -20.66 16.82 -30.18
CA ALA A 117 -20.18 16.43 -28.86
C ALA A 117 -20.45 17.53 -27.82
N TYR A 118 -20.65 17.14 -26.58
CA TYR A 118 -20.78 18.06 -25.44
C TYR A 118 -19.97 17.59 -24.24
N ALA A 119 -19.71 18.50 -23.28
CA ALA A 119 -18.97 18.19 -22.08
C ALA A 119 -19.80 17.28 -21.13
N ALA A 120 -19.15 16.31 -20.49
CA ALA A 120 -19.74 15.54 -19.41
C ALA A 120 -19.38 16.18 -18.07
N LYS A 121 -20.34 16.15 -17.11
CA LYS A 121 -20.03 16.45 -15.71
C LYS A 121 -19.24 15.31 -15.11
N ALA A 122 -18.15 15.61 -14.40
CA ALA A 122 -17.25 14.64 -13.82
C ALA A 122 -17.17 14.78 -12.30
N LYS A 123 -17.48 13.69 -11.56
CA LYS A 123 -17.26 13.61 -10.10
C LYS A 123 -16.10 12.66 -9.86
N PHE A 124 -15.01 13.19 -9.32
CA PHE A 124 -13.81 12.43 -9.02
C PHE A 124 -13.91 11.73 -7.67
N GLY A 125 -13.58 10.45 -7.60
CA GLY A 125 -13.45 9.69 -6.37
C GLY A 125 -12.16 9.98 -5.62
N SER A 126 -11.98 9.31 -4.47
CA SER A 126 -10.79 9.46 -3.63
C SER A 126 -9.53 8.86 -4.28
N LYS A 127 -8.37 9.41 -3.93
CA LYS A 127 -7.05 8.90 -4.34
C LYS A 127 -6.55 7.91 -3.27
N THR A 128 -6.97 6.64 -3.34
CA THR A 128 -6.55 5.61 -2.38
C THR A 128 -5.98 4.38 -3.08
N VAL A 129 -5.04 3.70 -2.40
CA VAL A 129 -4.54 2.38 -2.79
C VAL A 129 -4.72 1.46 -1.60
N LYS A 130 -5.45 0.36 -1.77
CA LYS A 130 -5.68 -0.67 -0.76
C LYS A 130 -4.93 -1.94 -1.13
N VAL A 131 -4.22 -2.52 -0.17
CA VAL A 131 -3.62 -3.85 -0.28
C VAL A 131 -4.16 -4.75 0.83
N THR A 132 -4.38 -6.02 0.52
CA THR A 132 -4.85 -7.03 1.47
C THR A 132 -3.99 -8.27 1.33
N PHE A 133 -3.45 -8.75 2.46
CA PHE A 133 -2.77 -10.03 2.60
C PHE A 133 -3.72 -10.96 3.35
N LYS A 134 -4.02 -12.12 2.78
CA LYS A 134 -4.94 -13.11 3.36
C LYS A 134 -4.16 -14.31 3.90
N ASN A 135 -4.75 -15.02 4.86
CA ASN A 135 -4.24 -16.27 5.44
C ASN A 135 -2.81 -16.12 5.99
N VAL A 136 -2.56 -15.02 6.68
CA VAL A 136 -1.26 -14.69 7.25
C VAL A 136 -1.15 -15.32 8.64
N THR A 137 -0.25 -16.30 8.82
CA THR A 137 -0.06 -17.05 10.06
C THR A 137 1.43 -17.31 10.32
N GLY A 138 1.78 -17.82 11.50
CA GLY A 138 3.11 -18.37 11.81
C GLY A 138 4.12 -17.36 12.36
N TYR A 139 3.72 -16.14 12.73
CA TYR A 139 4.63 -15.13 13.29
C TYR A 139 4.02 -14.40 14.48
N ALA A 140 4.87 -13.95 15.40
CA ALA A 140 4.47 -13.18 16.55
C ALA A 140 3.96 -11.77 16.19
N SER A 141 4.51 -11.19 15.13
CA SER A 141 4.05 -9.92 14.59
C SER A 141 4.32 -9.78 13.09
N TYR A 142 3.73 -8.77 12.47
CA TYR A 142 3.81 -8.52 11.03
C TYR A 142 4.06 -7.05 10.75
N LYS A 143 4.97 -6.76 9.82
CA LYS A 143 5.21 -5.42 9.29
C LYS A 143 4.77 -5.34 7.84
N VAL A 144 3.80 -4.47 7.52
CA VAL A 144 3.50 -4.09 6.14
C VAL A 144 4.45 -2.98 5.75
N GLN A 145 5.21 -3.18 4.71
CA GLN A 145 6.11 -2.20 4.16
C GLN A 145 5.65 -1.80 2.75
N MET A 146 5.86 -0.54 2.41
CA MET A 146 5.45 0.04 1.14
C MET A 146 6.60 0.83 0.53
N LYS A 147 6.69 0.79 -0.81
CA LYS A 147 7.47 1.75 -1.59
C LYS A 147 6.66 2.30 -2.76
N ALA A 148 6.97 3.52 -3.18
CA ALA A 148 6.40 4.16 -4.35
C ALA A 148 7.50 4.30 -5.43
N GLY A 149 7.26 3.76 -6.62
CA GLY A 149 8.24 3.77 -7.70
C GLY A 149 9.58 3.15 -7.30
N LYS A 150 10.66 3.92 -7.46
CA LYS A 150 12.05 3.51 -7.14
C LYS A 150 12.47 3.74 -5.69
N ALA A 151 11.62 4.36 -4.84
CA ALA A 151 11.94 4.66 -3.45
C ALA A 151 12.21 3.39 -2.62
N ALA A 152 12.89 3.54 -1.46
CA ALA A 152 13.09 2.46 -0.50
C ALA A 152 11.77 2.03 0.16
N TYR A 153 11.73 0.79 0.68
CA TYR A 153 10.61 0.32 1.47
C TYR A 153 10.58 1.00 2.85
N LYS A 154 9.41 1.48 3.25
CA LYS A 154 9.14 2.02 4.58
C LYS A 154 8.03 1.20 5.25
N THR A 155 8.15 0.96 6.55
CA THR A 155 7.09 0.32 7.34
C THR A 155 5.91 1.29 7.47
N VAL A 156 4.72 0.82 7.08
CA VAL A 156 3.48 1.63 7.07
C VAL A 156 2.41 1.08 8.01
N LYS A 157 2.57 -0.15 8.47
CA LYS A 157 1.71 -0.78 9.48
C LYS A 157 2.46 -1.89 10.18
N THR A 158 2.29 -1.98 11.50
CA THR A 158 2.72 -3.12 12.33
C THR A 158 1.49 -3.70 13.02
N THR A 159 1.39 -5.02 13.18
CA THR A 159 0.31 -5.71 13.86
C THR A 159 0.78 -7.07 14.39
N THR A 160 0.27 -7.47 15.54
CA THR A 160 0.45 -8.82 16.13
C THR A 160 -0.63 -9.80 15.66
N LYS A 161 -1.72 -9.28 15.07
CA LYS A 161 -2.82 -10.12 14.57
C LYS A 161 -2.51 -10.63 13.17
N GLY A 162 -2.59 -11.96 12.99
CA GLY A 162 -2.54 -12.64 11.69
C GLY A 162 -3.88 -12.59 10.95
N GLY A 163 -4.10 -13.56 10.08
CA GLY A 163 -5.32 -13.70 9.28
C GLY A 163 -5.33 -12.76 8.07
N THR A 164 -6.27 -11.82 8.02
CA THR A 164 -6.37 -10.85 6.94
C THR A 164 -5.80 -9.50 7.36
N ILE A 165 -4.65 -9.12 6.77
CA ILE A 165 -3.97 -7.85 7.05
C ILE A 165 -4.23 -6.89 5.88
N THR A 166 -4.90 -5.78 6.18
CA THR A 166 -5.21 -4.75 5.18
C THR A 166 -4.53 -3.43 5.53
N TYR A 167 -4.01 -2.75 4.51
CA TYR A 167 -3.50 -1.40 4.60
C TYR A 167 -4.07 -0.53 3.46
N THR A 168 -4.44 0.72 3.79
CA THR A 168 -4.96 1.70 2.83
C THR A 168 -4.09 2.95 2.85
N LYS A 169 -3.42 3.22 1.73
CA LYS A 169 -2.70 4.48 1.48
C LYS A 169 -3.69 5.54 1.02
N LYS A 170 -3.98 6.52 1.86
CA LYS A 170 -4.74 7.73 1.49
C LYS A 170 -3.86 8.70 0.70
N LYS A 171 -4.47 9.59 -0.10
CA LYS A 171 -3.79 10.61 -0.93
C LYS A 171 -2.68 10.01 -1.81
N ALA A 172 -2.93 8.84 -2.40
CA ALA A 172 -1.98 8.21 -3.31
C ALA A 172 -1.81 9.05 -4.58
N LYS A 173 -0.58 9.19 -5.07
CA LYS A 173 -0.30 9.84 -6.37
C LYS A 173 -0.81 8.95 -7.51
N VAL A 174 -1.75 9.46 -8.30
CA VAL A 174 -2.38 8.70 -9.39
C VAL A 174 -1.35 8.38 -10.47
N GLY A 175 -1.36 7.15 -10.99
CA GLY A 175 -0.40 6.66 -11.98
C GLY A 175 0.89 6.10 -11.38
N THR A 176 1.13 6.27 -10.07
CA THR A 176 2.30 5.71 -9.39
C THR A 176 2.08 4.23 -9.09
N THR A 177 3.10 3.42 -9.33
CA THR A 177 3.12 2.02 -8.92
C THR A 177 3.60 1.91 -7.48
N TYR A 178 2.76 1.37 -6.60
CA TYR A 178 3.08 1.06 -5.22
C TYR A 178 3.37 -0.43 -5.09
N LYS A 179 4.52 -0.76 -4.51
CA LYS A 179 4.86 -2.14 -4.13
C LYS A 179 4.73 -2.28 -2.63
N PHE A 180 4.03 -3.31 -2.20
CA PHE A 180 3.82 -3.67 -0.80
C PHE A 180 4.47 -5.01 -0.53
N ARG A 181 5.08 -5.16 0.64
CA ARG A 181 5.54 -6.44 1.15
C ARG A 181 5.12 -6.63 2.59
N LEU A 182 4.86 -7.87 2.95
CA LEU A 182 4.57 -8.29 4.31
C LEU A 182 5.80 -9.02 4.85
N LYS A 183 6.28 -8.60 6.01
CA LYS A 183 7.31 -9.31 6.80
C LYS A 183 6.68 -9.89 8.05
N GLY A 184 6.92 -11.17 8.32
CA GLY A 184 6.66 -11.79 9.61
C GLY A 184 7.87 -11.60 10.53
N ILE A 185 7.64 -11.49 11.84
CA ILE A 185 8.66 -11.35 12.88
C ILE A 185 8.35 -12.38 13.95
N ASN A 186 9.30 -13.26 14.22
CA ASN A 186 9.25 -14.17 15.36
C ASN A 186 9.79 -13.48 16.60
N LYS A 187 9.22 -13.81 17.78
CA LYS A 187 9.94 -13.60 19.03
C LYS A 187 10.93 -14.77 19.18
N VAL A 188 12.15 -14.47 19.45
CA VAL A 188 13.13 -15.43 19.97
C VAL A 188 13.02 -15.40 21.47
#